data_5d31eb56f9faaced3ee0bb0044a68614
#
_entry.id   5d31eb56f9faaced3ee0bb0044a68614
#
_cell.length_a   1.000
_cell.length_b   1.000
_cell.length_c   1.000
_cell.angle_alpha   90.00
_cell.angle_beta   90.00
_cell.angle_gamma   90.00
#
_symmetry.space_group_name_H-M   'P 1'
#
loop_
_entity.id
_entity.type
_entity.pdbx_description
1 polymer ?
#
loop_
_entity_poly.entity_id
_entity_poly.type
_entity_poly.pdbx_seq_one_letter_code
_entity_poly.pdbx_strand_id
1 'polypeptide(L)'
;MKKRTLRALSATPPSIHGAFEQFQKQNEVKNLSPETIKFYSAKAKTFFLFLEDTEQCIDTITEEDVEDYILYFKEKGTVSDTTINTNLRMVRAFLYWCMERRYMERFPVRMIRADEPIKEPYTADELERLLKAPNKSTCSFAEYRNWVIVNFLLGTGCRASTLINLRIEDIDLSASTVLFRHMKARNQIVAPLTRRLGRLLEEYLGYRNETTPTDPLFVSEYGTALSRSALENAIWSYNHKRGVEKTSIHLFRHTYAKLYIQAGGDPFRLQKLLGHSDLAMTRKYVALYADDLKANYDVLNPLEQMTHNVRRDNKIKLSQ
;
A
#
# COMPACT_ATOMS: atom_id res chain seq x y z
N MET A 1 -13.97 36.15 -34.19
CA MET A 1 -12.87 35.69 -33.31
C MET A 1 -12.55 36.80 -32.32
N LYS A 2 -12.90 36.63 -31.03
CA LYS A 2 -12.50 37.60 -29.98
C LYS A 2 -11.03 37.35 -29.64
N LYS A 3 -10.16 38.37 -29.88
CA LYS A 3 -8.76 38.35 -29.43
C LYS A 3 -8.75 38.20 -27.91
N ARG A 4 -8.20 37.10 -27.41
CA ARG A 4 -7.86 36.95 -25.99
C ARG A 4 -6.73 37.92 -25.69
N THR A 5 -7.02 38.97 -24.97
CA THR A 5 -6.03 39.89 -24.43
C THR A 5 -5.11 39.12 -23.51
N LEU A 6 -3.82 39.08 -23.81
CA LEU A 6 -2.80 38.56 -22.91
C LEU A 6 -2.87 39.39 -21.63
N ARG A 7 -3.32 38.82 -20.52
CA ARG A 7 -3.21 39.41 -19.19
C ARG A 7 -1.73 39.57 -18.87
N ALA A 8 -1.28 40.79 -18.70
CA ALA A 8 0.07 41.09 -18.22
C ALA A 8 0.31 40.32 -16.88
N LEU A 9 1.41 39.59 -16.84
CA LEU A 9 1.90 38.85 -15.67
C LEU A 9 2.56 39.84 -14.68
N SER A 10 1.78 40.67 -14.03
CA SER A 10 2.21 41.45 -12.85
C SER A 10 1.12 41.42 -11.77
N ALA A 11 0.58 40.21 -11.50
CA ALA A 11 -0.12 40.01 -10.25
C ALA A 11 0.93 39.83 -9.18
N THR A 12 0.93 40.66 -8.15
CA THR A 12 1.70 40.44 -6.91
C THR A 12 1.53 38.99 -6.48
N PRO A 13 2.61 38.27 -6.20
CA PRO A 13 2.50 36.90 -5.74
C PRO A 13 1.55 36.83 -4.52
N PRO A 14 0.71 35.81 -4.40
CA PRO A 14 -0.19 35.68 -3.28
C PRO A 14 0.58 35.46 -1.97
N SER A 15 -0.08 35.65 -0.83
CA SER A 15 0.46 35.19 0.46
C SER A 15 0.67 33.66 0.45
N ILE A 16 1.52 33.15 1.33
CA ILE A 16 1.78 31.71 1.48
C ILE A 16 0.47 30.98 1.70
N HIS A 17 -0.39 31.48 2.59
CA HIS A 17 -1.70 30.90 2.86
C HIS A 17 -2.61 30.94 1.62
N GLY A 18 -2.70 32.08 0.94
CA GLY A 18 -3.50 32.23 -0.27
C GLY A 18 -3.01 31.34 -1.44
N ALA A 19 -1.68 31.17 -1.57
CA ALA A 19 -1.10 30.24 -2.54
C ALA A 19 -1.49 28.77 -2.21
N PHE A 20 -1.49 28.40 -0.93
CA PHE A 20 -1.85 27.06 -0.50
C PHE A 20 -3.34 26.76 -0.71
N GLU A 21 -4.23 27.71 -0.47
CA GLU A 21 -5.66 27.54 -0.81
C GLU A 21 -5.88 27.31 -2.30
N GLN A 22 -5.18 28.05 -3.16
CA GLN A 22 -5.22 27.84 -4.61
C GLN A 22 -4.66 26.47 -5.01
N PHE A 23 -3.58 26.02 -4.37
CA PHE A 23 -3.01 24.68 -4.56
C PHE A 23 -4.03 23.60 -4.19
N GLN A 24 -4.70 23.73 -3.05
CA GLN A 24 -5.73 22.77 -2.62
C GLN A 24 -6.91 22.72 -3.60
N LYS A 25 -7.42 23.89 -4.02
CA LYS A 25 -8.48 23.96 -5.03
C LYS A 25 -8.07 23.28 -6.34
N GLN A 26 -6.82 23.44 -6.77
CA GLN A 26 -6.34 22.73 -7.97
C GLN A 26 -6.23 21.23 -7.76
N ASN A 27 -5.87 20.76 -6.56
CA ASN A 27 -5.83 19.35 -6.22
C ASN A 27 -7.23 18.73 -6.29
N GLU A 28 -8.27 19.45 -5.86
CA GLU A 28 -9.68 19.04 -6.04
C GLU A 28 -10.04 18.96 -7.54
N VAL A 29 -9.69 19.99 -8.34
CA VAL A 29 -9.93 19.98 -9.80
C VAL A 29 -9.20 18.81 -10.48
N LYS A 30 -8.00 18.47 -10.03
CA LYS A 30 -7.25 17.28 -10.51
C LYS A 30 -7.83 15.96 -9.99
N ASN A 31 -8.90 16.03 -9.21
CA ASN A 31 -9.56 14.87 -8.62
C ASN A 31 -8.59 13.98 -7.81
N LEU A 32 -7.72 14.61 -6.99
CA LEU A 32 -6.91 13.86 -6.04
C LEU A 32 -7.80 13.21 -4.99
N SER A 33 -7.34 12.10 -4.40
CA SER A 33 -8.12 11.43 -3.37
C SER A 33 -8.32 12.34 -2.13
N PRO A 34 -9.47 12.25 -1.44
CA PRO A 34 -9.72 13.01 -0.21
C PRO A 34 -8.63 12.80 0.85
N GLU A 35 -8.04 11.60 0.91
CA GLU A 35 -6.94 11.28 1.81
C GLU A 35 -5.67 12.07 1.45
N THR A 36 -5.39 12.25 0.15
CA THR A 36 -4.24 13.05 -0.31
C THR A 36 -4.43 14.53 0.03
N ILE A 37 -5.64 15.06 -0.16
CA ILE A 37 -5.98 16.46 0.19
C ILE A 37 -5.84 16.68 1.69
N LYS A 38 -6.40 15.77 2.51
CA LYS A 38 -6.26 15.78 3.98
C LYS A 38 -4.79 15.68 4.42
N PHE A 39 -4.02 14.82 3.75
CA PHE A 39 -2.59 14.69 4.01
C PHE A 39 -1.85 16.02 3.76
N TYR A 40 -2.10 16.68 2.63
CA TYR A 40 -1.48 17.97 2.34
C TYR A 40 -1.88 19.04 3.37
N SER A 41 -3.16 19.13 3.74
CA SER A 41 -3.62 20.06 4.78
C SER A 41 -2.96 19.80 6.13
N ALA A 42 -2.85 18.53 6.54
CA ALA A 42 -2.23 18.18 7.81
C ALA A 42 -0.73 18.51 7.86
N LYS A 43 0.00 18.28 6.73
CA LYS A 43 1.43 18.57 6.64
C LYS A 43 1.73 20.05 6.45
N ALA A 44 0.85 20.79 5.76
CA ALA A 44 0.95 22.23 5.64
C ALA A 44 0.90 22.93 7.01
N LYS A 45 0.02 22.49 7.91
CA LYS A 45 -0.03 23.03 9.27
C LYS A 45 1.32 23.03 9.98
N THR A 46 2.09 21.92 9.83
CA THR A 46 3.43 21.83 10.45
C THR A 46 4.42 22.77 9.80
N PHE A 47 4.34 22.94 8.46
CA PHE A 47 5.20 23.88 7.74
C PHE A 47 4.85 25.34 8.06
N PHE A 48 3.57 25.66 8.14
CA PHE A 48 3.10 27.02 8.49
C PHE A 48 3.44 27.39 9.94
N LEU A 49 3.39 26.44 10.87
CA LEU A 49 3.85 26.66 12.25
C LEU A 49 5.36 26.95 12.31
N PHE A 50 6.15 26.40 11.41
CA PHE A 50 7.58 26.69 11.32
C PHE A 50 7.84 28.08 10.74
N LEU A 51 7.08 28.47 9.70
CA LEU A 51 7.25 29.78 9.06
C LEU A 51 6.75 30.96 9.92
N GLU A 52 5.91 30.70 10.95
CA GLU A 52 5.28 31.65 11.86
C GLU A 52 4.35 32.66 11.17
N ASP A 53 4.79 33.36 10.13
CA ASP A 53 3.99 34.31 9.32
C ASP A 53 3.66 33.72 7.95
N THR A 54 2.38 33.41 7.73
CA THR A 54 1.86 32.88 6.45
C THR A 54 1.18 33.94 5.59
N GLU A 55 1.09 35.18 6.07
CA GLU A 55 0.54 36.29 5.30
C GLU A 55 1.60 37.00 4.45
N GLN A 56 2.88 36.72 4.68
CA GLN A 56 3.95 37.18 3.79
C GLN A 56 3.81 36.56 2.38
N CYS A 57 4.39 37.23 1.38
CA CYS A 57 4.38 36.75 0.00
C CYS A 57 5.07 35.39 -0.16
N ILE A 58 4.54 34.52 -1.03
CA ILE A 58 5.12 33.19 -1.28
C ILE A 58 6.52 33.26 -1.91
N ASP A 59 6.89 34.35 -2.57
CA ASP A 59 8.21 34.56 -3.19
C ASP A 59 9.32 34.88 -2.16
N THR A 60 8.98 35.12 -0.90
CA THR A 60 9.98 35.25 0.18
C THR A 60 10.58 33.93 0.60
N ILE A 61 9.92 32.78 0.28
CA ILE A 61 10.44 31.46 0.63
C ILE A 61 11.62 31.10 -0.28
N THR A 62 12.72 30.72 0.32
CA THR A 62 14.00 30.36 -0.28
C THR A 62 14.35 28.87 -0.11
N GLU A 63 15.44 28.43 -0.74
CA GLU A 63 16.00 27.09 -0.49
C GLU A 63 16.47 26.96 0.97
N GLU A 64 17.03 28.04 1.56
CA GLU A 64 17.50 28.10 2.95
C GLU A 64 16.37 27.85 3.95
N ASP A 65 15.18 28.43 3.74
CA ASP A 65 14.02 28.17 4.61
C ASP A 65 13.61 26.68 4.62
N VAL A 66 13.80 26.01 3.49
CA VAL A 66 13.53 24.55 3.43
C VAL A 66 14.61 23.76 4.14
N GLU A 67 15.87 24.19 4.10
CA GLU A 67 16.98 23.58 4.84
C GLU A 67 16.79 23.80 6.34
N ASP A 68 16.40 25.00 6.76
CA ASP A 68 16.08 25.33 8.15
C ASP A 68 14.88 24.53 8.66
N TYR A 69 13.87 24.27 7.83
CA TYR A 69 12.77 23.38 8.18
C TYR A 69 13.23 21.95 8.43
N ILE A 70 14.23 21.45 7.71
CA ILE A 70 14.84 20.15 7.97
C ILE A 70 15.59 20.16 9.29
N LEU A 71 16.41 21.21 9.54
CA LEU A 71 17.17 21.36 10.76
C LEU A 71 16.26 21.47 11.99
N TYR A 72 15.17 22.22 11.91
CA TYR A 72 14.14 22.30 12.95
C TYR A 72 13.65 20.93 13.44
N PHE A 73 13.44 19.97 12.52
CA PHE A 73 13.06 18.61 12.91
C PHE A 73 14.22 17.83 13.52
N LYS A 74 15.42 18.01 12.99
CA LYS A 74 16.61 17.32 13.50
C LYS A 74 16.96 17.77 14.90
N GLU A 75 16.90 19.06 15.18
CA GLU A 75 17.15 19.63 16.51
C GLU A 75 16.12 19.15 17.54
N LYS A 76 14.86 19.07 17.16
CA LYS A 76 13.82 18.50 18.02
C LYS A 76 14.03 17.02 18.35
N GLY A 77 14.71 16.27 17.48
CA GLY A 77 15.03 14.86 17.70
C GLY A 77 13.82 13.91 17.88
N THR A 78 12.60 14.38 17.63
CA THR A 78 11.36 13.68 17.96
C THR A 78 10.82 12.82 16.82
N VAL A 79 11.35 12.98 15.59
CA VAL A 79 10.85 12.31 14.39
C VAL A 79 11.98 11.69 13.57
N SER A 80 11.69 10.57 12.92
CA SER A 80 12.64 9.90 12.02
C SER A 80 12.84 10.66 10.71
N ASP A 81 13.97 10.44 10.04
CA ASP A 81 14.27 11.00 8.70
C ASP A 81 13.17 10.66 7.67
N THR A 82 12.58 9.45 7.74
CA THR A 82 11.43 9.08 6.92
C THR A 82 10.22 9.98 7.17
N THR A 83 10.01 10.41 8.42
CA THR A 83 8.93 11.33 8.78
C THR A 83 9.24 12.74 8.27
N ILE A 84 10.49 13.21 8.37
CA ILE A 84 10.93 14.48 7.77
C ILE A 84 10.67 14.46 6.27
N ASN A 85 11.09 13.41 5.56
CA ASN A 85 10.82 13.24 4.14
C ASN A 85 9.32 13.22 3.81
N THR A 86 8.49 12.71 4.70
CA THR A 86 7.04 12.73 4.53
C THR A 86 6.48 14.15 4.58
N ASN A 87 7.00 15.02 5.45
CA ASN A 87 6.64 16.45 5.48
C ASN A 87 7.18 17.17 4.23
N LEU A 88 8.44 16.92 3.86
CA LEU A 88 9.06 17.50 2.68
C LEU A 88 8.34 17.16 1.37
N ARG A 89 7.71 15.99 1.25
CA ARG A 89 6.90 15.64 0.06
C ARG A 89 5.76 16.62 -0.18
N MET A 90 5.10 17.08 0.88
CA MET A 90 4.07 18.11 0.78
C MET A 90 4.67 19.45 0.39
N VAL A 91 5.71 19.90 1.12
CA VAL A 91 6.41 21.17 0.86
C VAL A 91 6.89 21.22 -0.59
N ARG A 92 7.56 20.16 -1.06
CA ARG A 92 8.03 20.04 -2.45
C ARG A 92 6.88 20.11 -3.45
N ALA A 93 5.76 19.42 -3.21
CA ALA A 93 4.62 19.46 -4.12
C ALA A 93 4.01 20.85 -4.20
N PHE A 94 3.91 21.55 -3.07
CA PHE A 94 3.37 22.90 -2.97
C PHE A 94 4.30 23.93 -3.62
N LEU A 95 5.58 23.94 -3.24
CA LEU A 95 6.54 24.93 -3.76
C LEU A 95 6.78 24.74 -5.27
N TYR A 96 6.89 23.50 -5.76
CA TYR A 96 7.00 23.26 -7.21
C TYR A 96 5.76 23.73 -7.97
N TRP A 97 4.57 23.58 -7.38
CA TRP A 97 3.37 24.13 -7.96
C TRP A 97 3.41 25.68 -8.02
N CYS A 98 3.92 26.35 -6.97
CA CYS A 98 4.12 27.80 -6.96
C CYS A 98 5.15 28.25 -8.02
N MET A 99 6.27 27.52 -8.15
CA MET A 99 7.30 27.75 -9.16
C MET A 99 6.77 27.58 -10.59
N GLU A 100 5.93 26.56 -10.84
CA GLU A 100 5.28 26.37 -12.15
C GLU A 100 4.35 27.54 -12.51
N ARG A 101 3.71 28.14 -11.52
CA ARG A 101 2.86 29.32 -11.68
C ARG A 101 3.62 30.63 -11.73
N ARG A 102 4.94 30.58 -11.56
CA ARG A 102 5.82 31.75 -11.50
C ARG A 102 5.45 32.70 -10.35
N TYR A 103 4.98 32.16 -9.23
CA TYR A 103 4.75 32.93 -8.02
C TYR A 103 6.05 33.16 -7.23
N MET A 104 7.08 32.37 -7.49
CA MET A 104 8.39 32.45 -6.87
C MET A 104 9.48 31.95 -7.82
N GLU A 105 10.74 32.22 -7.51
CA GLU A 105 11.90 31.71 -8.24
C GLU A 105 12.05 30.19 -8.07
N ARG A 106 12.72 29.55 -9.04
CA ARG A 106 12.91 28.11 -9.03
C ARG A 106 14.15 27.75 -8.25
N PHE A 107 14.00 26.85 -7.28
CA PHE A 107 15.07 26.18 -6.57
C PHE A 107 14.72 24.70 -6.31
N PRO A 108 15.72 23.83 -6.07
CA PRO A 108 15.47 22.42 -5.81
C PRO A 108 15.04 22.19 -4.37
N VAL A 109 13.90 21.51 -4.17
CA VAL A 109 13.51 20.98 -2.86
C VAL A 109 14.02 19.54 -2.75
N ARG A 110 15.14 19.34 -2.05
CA ARG A 110 15.81 18.05 -1.94
C ARG A 110 15.27 17.23 -0.77
N MET A 111 15.13 15.93 -1.00
CA MET A 111 14.82 14.98 0.08
C MET A 111 16.11 14.63 0.81
N ILE A 112 16.03 14.39 2.12
CA ILE A 112 17.18 13.90 2.88
C ILE A 112 17.36 12.39 2.69
N ARG A 113 18.59 11.94 2.81
CA ARG A 113 18.87 10.51 2.84
C ARG A 113 18.26 9.92 4.12
N ALA A 114 17.39 8.94 3.96
CA ALA A 114 16.74 8.24 5.06
C ALA A 114 16.96 6.75 4.90
N ASP A 115 17.35 6.09 5.98
CA ASP A 115 17.39 4.64 6.01
C ASP A 115 15.96 4.11 6.09
N GLU A 116 15.60 3.25 5.14
CA GLU A 116 14.34 2.50 5.17
C GLU A 116 14.62 1.14 5.83
N PRO A 117 14.35 0.96 7.12
CA PRO A 117 14.55 -0.35 7.75
C PRO A 117 13.65 -1.37 7.08
N ILE A 118 14.22 -2.50 6.70
CA ILE A 118 13.48 -3.62 6.14
C ILE A 118 12.59 -4.16 7.24
N LYS A 119 11.28 -4.02 7.08
CA LYS A 119 10.32 -4.62 8.02
C LYS A 119 10.35 -6.13 7.81
N GLU A 120 10.85 -6.84 8.80
CA GLU A 120 10.89 -8.30 8.78
C GLU A 120 9.48 -8.86 8.65
N PRO A 121 9.21 -9.69 7.62
CA PRO A 121 7.94 -10.41 7.49
C PRO A 121 7.67 -11.32 8.70
N TYR A 122 6.45 -11.82 8.83
CA TYR A 122 6.14 -12.85 9.82
C TYR A 122 6.99 -14.10 9.59
N THR A 123 7.47 -14.70 10.70
CA THR A 123 8.16 -16.01 10.68
C THR A 123 7.14 -17.16 10.53
N ALA A 124 7.63 -18.36 10.23
CA ALA A 124 6.78 -19.55 10.15
C ALA A 124 6.05 -19.81 11.47
N ASP A 125 6.73 -19.71 12.61
CA ASP A 125 6.15 -19.91 13.95
C ASP A 125 5.09 -18.86 14.30
N GLU A 126 5.33 -17.59 13.93
CA GLU A 126 4.34 -16.52 14.10
C GLU A 126 3.10 -16.80 13.25
N LEU A 127 3.29 -17.23 11.99
CA LEU A 127 2.18 -17.58 11.09
C LEU A 127 1.40 -18.79 11.59
N GLU A 128 2.06 -19.82 12.12
CA GLU A 128 1.40 -20.98 12.69
C GLU A 128 0.46 -20.57 13.83
N ARG A 129 0.94 -19.72 14.75
CA ARG A 129 0.11 -19.17 15.84
C ARG A 129 -1.04 -18.32 15.34
N LEU A 130 -0.80 -17.44 14.36
CA LEU A 130 -1.82 -16.55 13.80
C LEU A 130 -2.89 -17.30 12.99
N LEU A 131 -2.51 -18.36 12.29
CA LEU A 131 -3.42 -19.15 11.45
C LEU A 131 -4.14 -20.26 12.20
N LYS A 132 -3.77 -20.54 13.47
CA LYS A 132 -4.46 -21.52 14.31
C LYS A 132 -5.93 -21.11 14.46
N ALA A 133 -6.83 -22.02 14.09
CA ALA A 133 -8.27 -21.76 14.17
C ALA A 133 -8.69 -21.56 15.64
N PRO A 134 -9.56 -20.59 15.93
CA PRO A 134 -10.15 -20.45 17.26
C PRO A 134 -11.11 -21.61 17.55
N ASN A 135 -11.34 -21.88 18.82
CA ASN A 135 -12.35 -22.87 19.22
C ASN A 135 -13.75 -22.30 18.97
N LYS A 136 -14.45 -22.82 17.98
CA LYS A 136 -15.77 -22.30 17.53
C LYS A 136 -16.86 -22.38 18.61
N SER A 137 -16.74 -23.27 19.59
CA SER A 137 -17.71 -23.37 20.67
C SER A 137 -17.56 -22.30 21.77
N THR A 138 -16.41 -21.62 21.81
CA THR A 138 -16.08 -20.65 22.87
C THR A 138 -15.62 -19.30 22.37
N CYS A 139 -15.23 -19.16 21.09
CA CYS A 139 -14.75 -17.89 20.56
C CYS A 139 -15.90 -16.90 20.32
N SER A 140 -15.58 -15.60 20.44
CA SER A 140 -16.50 -14.55 20.03
C SER A 140 -16.55 -14.41 18.50
N PHE A 141 -17.62 -13.79 17.97
CA PHE A 141 -17.71 -13.43 16.56
C PHE A 141 -16.51 -12.57 16.11
N ALA A 142 -16.10 -11.60 16.94
CA ALA A 142 -14.93 -10.76 16.65
C ALA A 142 -13.64 -11.57 16.53
N GLU A 143 -13.43 -12.55 17.39
CA GLU A 143 -12.24 -13.41 17.30
C GLU A 143 -12.27 -14.26 16.04
N TYR A 144 -13.40 -14.88 15.73
CA TYR A 144 -13.56 -15.66 14.50
C TYR A 144 -13.37 -14.82 13.26
N ARG A 145 -14.03 -13.64 13.19
CA ARG A 145 -13.86 -12.65 12.10
C ARG A 145 -12.38 -12.27 11.94
N ASN A 146 -11.68 -11.94 13.03
CA ASN A 146 -10.27 -11.52 12.97
C ASN A 146 -9.37 -12.64 12.43
N TRP A 147 -9.65 -13.88 12.80
CA TRP A 147 -8.98 -15.06 12.24
C TRP A 147 -9.24 -15.19 10.72
N VAL A 148 -10.48 -14.99 10.27
CA VAL A 148 -10.81 -14.98 8.83
C VAL A 148 -10.09 -13.84 8.11
N ILE A 149 -10.06 -12.64 8.70
CA ILE A 149 -9.33 -11.48 8.16
C ILE A 149 -7.83 -11.79 8.00
N VAL A 150 -7.18 -12.39 8.99
CA VAL A 150 -5.76 -12.78 8.93
C VAL A 150 -5.51 -13.77 7.81
N ASN A 151 -6.36 -14.82 7.67
CA ASN A 151 -6.29 -15.76 6.55
C ASN A 151 -6.48 -15.06 5.21
N PHE A 152 -7.42 -14.11 5.13
CA PHE A 152 -7.68 -13.35 3.90
C PHE A 152 -6.50 -12.45 3.53
N LEU A 153 -5.95 -11.71 4.49
CA LEU A 153 -4.77 -10.85 4.28
C LEU A 153 -3.56 -11.64 3.82
N LEU A 154 -3.29 -12.80 4.43
CA LEU A 154 -2.18 -13.65 4.05
C LEU A 154 -2.45 -14.39 2.72
N GLY A 155 -3.69 -14.75 2.41
CA GLY A 155 -4.05 -15.46 1.20
C GLY A 155 -4.15 -14.60 -0.05
N THR A 156 -4.31 -13.27 0.10
CA THR A 156 -4.47 -12.34 -1.02
C THR A 156 -3.43 -11.23 -1.08
N GLY A 157 -2.77 -10.93 0.03
CA GLY A 157 -1.84 -9.80 0.14
C GLY A 157 -2.51 -8.43 -0.06
N CYS A 158 -3.83 -8.31 0.03
CA CYS A 158 -4.53 -7.06 -0.21
C CYS A 158 -4.17 -5.96 0.80
N ARG A 159 -4.42 -4.69 0.45
CA ARG A 159 -4.21 -3.56 1.37
C ARG A 159 -5.35 -3.46 2.38
N ALA A 160 -5.08 -2.87 3.55
CA ALA A 160 -6.09 -2.61 4.57
C ALA A 160 -7.29 -1.81 4.00
N SER A 161 -7.03 -0.76 3.22
CA SER A 161 -8.08 0.02 2.56
C SER A 161 -8.92 -0.79 1.57
N THR A 162 -8.32 -1.75 0.88
CA THR A 162 -9.06 -2.67 -0.01
C THR A 162 -9.95 -3.59 0.81
N LEU A 163 -9.41 -4.18 1.89
CA LEU A 163 -10.14 -5.11 2.74
C LEU A 163 -11.38 -4.48 3.38
N ILE A 164 -11.28 -3.27 3.94
CA ILE A 164 -12.42 -2.61 4.62
C ILE A 164 -13.53 -2.19 3.64
N ASN A 165 -13.22 -2.03 2.36
CA ASN A 165 -14.17 -1.64 1.33
C ASN A 165 -14.73 -2.83 0.53
N LEU A 166 -14.35 -4.08 0.88
CA LEU A 166 -14.92 -5.27 0.25
C LEU A 166 -16.38 -5.44 0.64
N ARG A 167 -17.20 -5.80 -0.35
CA ARG A 167 -18.59 -6.18 -0.18
C ARG A 167 -18.76 -7.68 -0.38
N ILE A 168 -19.89 -8.22 0.03
CA ILE A 168 -20.21 -9.65 -0.16
C ILE A 168 -20.24 -9.98 -1.66
N GLU A 169 -20.84 -9.12 -2.48
CA GLU A 169 -20.91 -9.27 -3.94
C GLU A 169 -19.55 -9.30 -4.66
N ASP A 170 -18.48 -8.84 -3.99
CA ASP A 170 -17.13 -8.88 -4.55
C ASP A 170 -16.50 -10.29 -4.50
N ILE A 171 -17.13 -11.21 -3.77
CA ILE A 171 -16.67 -12.60 -3.63
C ILE A 171 -17.48 -13.50 -4.54
N ASP A 172 -16.84 -14.10 -5.53
CA ASP A 172 -17.40 -15.15 -6.34
C ASP A 172 -16.83 -16.49 -5.92
N LEU A 173 -17.59 -17.22 -5.11
CA LEU A 173 -17.18 -18.55 -4.63
C LEU A 173 -17.21 -19.59 -5.74
N SER A 174 -18.08 -19.43 -6.74
CA SER A 174 -18.20 -20.36 -7.86
C SER A 174 -17.00 -20.26 -8.81
N ALA A 175 -16.57 -19.03 -9.13
CA ALA A 175 -15.38 -18.77 -9.92
C ALA A 175 -14.09 -18.82 -9.07
N SER A 176 -14.20 -18.92 -7.74
CA SER A 176 -13.08 -18.81 -6.81
C SER A 176 -12.27 -17.53 -7.02
N THR A 177 -12.93 -16.38 -7.06
CA THR A 177 -12.32 -15.07 -7.28
C THR A 177 -12.82 -14.00 -6.31
N VAL A 178 -12.05 -12.92 -6.17
CA VAL A 178 -12.43 -11.69 -5.47
C VAL A 178 -12.18 -10.48 -6.36
N LEU A 179 -13.15 -9.58 -6.42
CA LEU A 179 -13.05 -8.31 -7.13
C LEU A 179 -12.58 -7.21 -6.19
N PHE A 180 -11.38 -6.69 -6.39
CA PHE A 180 -10.87 -5.52 -5.69
C PHE A 180 -11.23 -4.23 -6.45
N ARG A 181 -12.34 -3.57 -6.06
CA ARG A 181 -12.85 -2.36 -6.74
C ARG A 181 -12.01 -1.12 -6.45
N HIS A 182 -11.51 -0.99 -5.21
CA HIS A 182 -10.84 0.20 -4.71
C HIS A 182 -9.33 -0.06 -4.55
N MET A 183 -8.59 0.08 -5.64
CA MET A 183 -7.13 0.02 -5.62
C MET A 183 -6.54 1.43 -5.65
N LYS A 184 -5.36 1.62 -5.05
CA LYS A 184 -4.66 2.93 -5.03
C LYS A 184 -4.45 3.51 -6.44
N ALA A 185 -4.35 2.66 -7.46
CA ALA A 185 -4.19 3.05 -8.87
C ALA A 185 -5.53 3.28 -9.60
N ARG A 186 -6.68 3.30 -8.90
CA ARG A 186 -8.05 3.41 -9.47
C ARG A 186 -8.42 2.28 -10.47
N ASN A 187 -7.63 1.22 -10.55
CA ASN A 187 -7.91 0.05 -11.38
C ASN A 187 -8.59 -1.03 -10.54
N GLN A 188 -9.53 -1.73 -11.13
CA GLN A 188 -10.13 -2.92 -10.54
C GLN A 188 -9.26 -4.14 -10.86
N ILE A 189 -9.17 -5.08 -9.92
CA ILE A 189 -8.42 -6.33 -10.09
C ILE A 189 -9.28 -7.49 -9.63
N VAL A 190 -9.42 -8.49 -10.50
CA VAL A 190 -9.95 -9.80 -10.13
C VAL A 190 -8.77 -10.66 -9.68
N ALA A 191 -8.76 -11.06 -8.41
CA ALA A 191 -7.73 -11.91 -7.85
C ALA A 191 -8.28 -13.31 -7.55
N PRO A 192 -7.49 -14.39 -7.72
CA PRO A 192 -7.93 -15.74 -7.41
C PRO A 192 -8.04 -15.94 -5.88
N LEU A 193 -8.99 -16.75 -5.46
CA LEU A 193 -9.11 -17.27 -4.10
C LEU A 193 -8.70 -18.75 -4.07
N THR A 194 -7.97 -19.15 -3.03
CA THR A 194 -7.73 -20.58 -2.82
C THR A 194 -9.02 -21.26 -2.35
N ARG A 195 -9.18 -22.55 -2.67
CA ARG A 195 -10.34 -23.33 -2.19
C ARG A 195 -10.52 -23.28 -0.68
N ARG A 196 -9.40 -23.26 0.07
CA ARG A 196 -9.42 -23.13 1.54
C ARG A 196 -10.00 -21.78 1.97
N LEU A 197 -9.58 -20.70 1.34
CA LEU A 197 -10.07 -19.35 1.67
C LEU A 197 -11.54 -19.18 1.29
N GLY A 198 -11.96 -19.74 0.13
CA GLY A 198 -13.37 -19.75 -0.27
C GLY A 198 -14.28 -20.42 0.76
N ARG A 199 -13.94 -21.64 1.22
CA ARG A 199 -14.71 -22.33 2.27
C ARG A 199 -14.74 -21.56 3.59
N LEU A 200 -13.64 -20.91 3.93
CA LEU A 200 -13.55 -20.10 5.14
C LEU A 200 -14.47 -18.88 5.08
N LEU A 201 -14.54 -18.23 3.92
CA LEU A 201 -15.44 -17.09 3.68
C LEU A 201 -16.91 -17.54 3.69
N GLU A 202 -17.22 -18.66 3.05
CA GLU A 202 -18.57 -19.25 3.05
C GLU A 202 -19.03 -19.54 4.48
N GLU A 203 -18.19 -20.18 5.28
CA GLU A 203 -18.48 -20.46 6.68
C GLU A 203 -18.65 -19.16 7.49
N TYR A 204 -17.78 -18.17 7.29
CA TYR A 204 -17.88 -16.87 7.95
C TYR A 204 -19.20 -16.15 7.63
N LEU A 205 -19.62 -16.17 6.37
CA LEU A 205 -20.89 -15.60 5.95
C LEU A 205 -22.09 -16.34 6.57
N GLY A 206 -21.99 -17.64 6.80
CA GLY A 206 -23.01 -18.43 7.49
C GLY A 206 -23.25 -18.02 8.95
N TYR A 207 -22.29 -17.34 9.59
CA TYR A 207 -22.48 -16.75 10.94
C TYR A 207 -23.07 -15.36 10.93
N ARG A 208 -23.32 -14.79 9.75
CA ARG A 208 -23.94 -13.47 9.59
C ARG A 208 -25.44 -13.62 9.34
N ASN A 209 -26.24 -12.93 10.15
CA ASN A 209 -27.67 -12.87 9.93
C ASN A 209 -27.98 -11.94 8.73
N GLU A 210 -29.09 -12.18 8.08
CA GLU A 210 -29.68 -11.40 6.99
C GLU A 210 -28.70 -10.43 6.28
N THR A 211 -28.04 -10.90 5.23
CA THR A 211 -27.06 -10.11 4.48
C THR A 211 -27.56 -9.80 3.07
N THR A 212 -27.23 -8.62 2.58
CA THR A 212 -27.42 -8.24 1.18
C THR A 212 -26.08 -8.28 0.42
N PRO A 213 -26.09 -8.44 -0.91
CA PRO A 213 -24.86 -8.44 -1.70
C PRO A 213 -24.00 -7.19 -1.50
N THR A 214 -24.62 -6.04 -1.24
CA THR A 214 -23.93 -4.74 -1.08
C THR A 214 -23.37 -4.49 0.31
N ASP A 215 -23.66 -5.38 1.28
CA ASP A 215 -23.14 -5.25 2.64
C ASP A 215 -21.62 -5.42 2.68
N PRO A 216 -20.95 -4.76 3.66
CA PRO A 216 -19.52 -4.97 3.86
C PRO A 216 -19.20 -6.44 4.13
N LEU A 217 -18.15 -6.96 3.54
CA LEU A 217 -17.71 -8.34 3.78
C LEU A 217 -17.34 -8.56 5.25
N PHE A 218 -16.56 -7.64 5.82
CA PHE A 218 -16.14 -7.70 7.23
C PHE A 218 -16.79 -6.60 8.04
N VAL A 219 -17.47 -6.98 9.11
CA VAL A 219 -18.26 -6.07 9.94
C VAL A 219 -17.84 -6.11 11.41
N SER A 220 -18.24 -5.10 12.16
CA SER A 220 -18.16 -5.09 13.62
C SER A 220 -19.15 -6.11 14.23
N GLU A 221 -19.12 -6.29 15.53
CA GLU A 221 -20.12 -7.09 16.27
C GLU A 221 -21.55 -6.55 16.13
N TYR A 222 -21.67 -5.27 15.77
CA TYR A 222 -22.95 -4.59 15.55
C TYR A 222 -23.40 -4.58 14.09
N GLY A 223 -22.73 -5.33 13.21
CA GLY A 223 -23.06 -5.39 11.78
C GLY A 223 -22.60 -4.18 10.95
N THR A 224 -21.89 -3.20 11.54
CA THR A 224 -21.41 -2.02 10.82
C THR A 224 -20.05 -2.27 10.14
N ALA A 225 -19.77 -1.54 9.05
CA ALA A 225 -18.48 -1.60 8.37
C ALA A 225 -17.30 -1.30 9.33
N LEU A 226 -16.20 -2.02 9.18
CA LEU A 226 -14.98 -1.75 9.95
C LEU A 226 -14.33 -0.46 9.45
N SER A 227 -14.06 0.48 10.36
CA SER A 227 -13.14 1.58 10.06
C SER A 227 -11.70 1.07 10.02
N ARG A 228 -10.81 1.86 9.42
CA ARG A 228 -9.38 1.52 9.38
C ARG A 228 -8.79 1.35 10.78
N SER A 229 -9.08 2.27 11.69
CA SER A 229 -8.60 2.18 13.08
C SER A 229 -9.19 0.98 13.83
N ALA A 230 -10.46 0.67 13.60
CA ALA A 230 -11.07 -0.53 14.18
C ALA A 230 -10.40 -1.81 13.68
N LEU A 231 -10.07 -1.90 12.39
CA LEU A 231 -9.33 -3.04 11.84
C LEU A 231 -7.90 -3.11 12.41
N GLU A 232 -7.18 -1.99 12.49
CA GLU A 232 -5.83 -1.95 13.06
C GLU A 232 -5.82 -2.40 14.52
N ASN A 233 -6.75 -1.91 15.34
CA ASN A 233 -6.91 -2.33 16.74
C ASN A 233 -7.30 -3.81 16.87
N ALA A 234 -8.18 -4.28 16.02
CA ALA A 234 -8.60 -5.69 16.01
C ALA A 234 -7.44 -6.64 15.72
N ILE A 235 -6.61 -6.32 14.72
CA ILE A 235 -5.43 -7.12 14.37
C ILE A 235 -4.34 -6.99 15.44
N TRP A 236 -4.13 -5.79 15.99
CA TRP A 236 -3.22 -5.60 17.12
C TRP A 236 -3.59 -6.53 18.29
N SER A 237 -4.83 -6.48 18.76
CA SER A 237 -5.31 -7.33 19.86
C SER A 237 -5.25 -8.82 19.51
N TYR A 238 -5.62 -9.19 18.28
CA TYR A 238 -5.59 -10.56 17.81
C TYR A 238 -4.17 -11.16 17.82
N ASN A 239 -3.18 -10.40 17.33
CA ASN A 239 -1.79 -10.83 17.28
C ASN A 239 -1.21 -10.97 18.68
N HIS A 240 -1.39 -9.95 19.56
CA HIS A 240 -0.90 -9.98 20.93
C HIS A 240 -1.46 -11.16 21.74
N LYS A 241 -2.75 -11.45 21.63
CA LYS A 241 -3.37 -12.63 22.27
C LYS A 241 -2.75 -13.95 21.83
N ARG A 242 -2.07 -13.99 20.69
CA ARG A 242 -1.35 -15.15 20.14
C ARG A 242 0.16 -15.09 20.34
N GLY A 243 0.64 -14.14 21.18
CA GLY A 243 2.06 -13.98 21.48
C GLY A 243 2.87 -13.50 20.26
N VAL A 244 2.26 -12.69 19.38
CA VAL A 244 2.93 -12.10 18.22
C VAL A 244 2.97 -10.59 18.37
N GLU A 245 4.18 -10.04 18.56
CA GLU A 245 4.40 -8.62 18.78
C GLU A 245 4.23 -7.77 17.51
N LYS A 246 4.45 -8.37 16.34
CA LYS A 246 4.27 -7.72 15.05
C LYS A 246 2.77 -7.55 14.76
N THR A 247 2.29 -6.31 14.60
CA THR A 247 0.86 -6.02 14.50
C THR A 247 0.45 -5.28 13.23
N SER A 248 1.40 -4.91 12.39
CA SER A 248 1.12 -4.16 11.17
C SER A 248 0.39 -5.00 10.13
N ILE A 249 -0.79 -4.53 9.68
CA ILE A 249 -1.55 -5.16 8.59
C ILE A 249 -0.72 -5.23 7.31
N HIS A 250 0.09 -4.20 7.02
CA HIS A 250 0.98 -4.21 5.87
C HIS A 250 2.00 -5.35 5.89
N LEU A 251 2.30 -5.87 7.08
CA LEU A 251 3.26 -6.97 7.22
C LEU A 251 2.71 -8.29 6.63
N PHE A 252 1.41 -8.55 6.69
CA PHE A 252 0.80 -9.68 5.99
C PHE A 252 1.04 -9.61 4.48
N ARG A 253 0.94 -8.42 3.91
CA ARG A 253 1.22 -8.22 2.49
C ARG A 253 2.70 -8.41 2.16
N HIS A 254 3.63 -7.93 3.00
CA HIS A 254 5.07 -8.20 2.86
C HIS A 254 5.35 -9.72 2.96
N THR A 255 4.71 -10.39 3.91
CA THR A 255 4.84 -11.84 4.10
C THR A 255 4.29 -12.61 2.89
N TYR A 256 3.10 -12.23 2.40
CA TYR A 256 2.55 -12.79 1.17
C TYR A 256 3.52 -12.67 0.00
N ALA A 257 4.06 -11.46 -0.23
CA ALA A 257 4.99 -11.22 -1.33
C ALA A 257 6.28 -12.05 -1.19
N LYS A 258 6.86 -12.11 0.03
CA LYS A 258 8.02 -12.94 0.33
C LYS A 258 7.76 -14.41 0.01
N LEU A 259 6.71 -14.97 0.61
CA LEU A 259 6.40 -16.40 0.46
C LEU A 259 6.04 -16.75 -0.99
N TYR A 260 5.37 -15.84 -1.71
CA TYR A 260 5.06 -16.02 -3.13
C TYR A 260 6.33 -16.11 -3.98
N ILE A 261 7.31 -15.23 -3.77
CA ILE A 261 8.61 -15.25 -4.49
C ILE A 261 9.40 -16.49 -4.09
N GLN A 262 9.48 -16.82 -2.80
CA GLN A 262 10.21 -18.01 -2.32
C GLN A 262 9.61 -19.33 -2.84
N ALA A 263 8.31 -19.35 -3.11
CA ALA A 263 7.65 -20.48 -3.77
C ALA A 263 7.89 -20.54 -5.31
N GLY A 264 8.72 -19.66 -5.87
CA GLY A 264 8.99 -19.60 -7.30
C GLY A 264 7.92 -18.85 -8.10
N GLY A 265 7.09 -18.05 -7.44
CA GLY A 265 6.04 -17.27 -8.08
C GLY A 265 6.60 -16.16 -8.98
N ASP A 266 5.97 -15.95 -10.14
CA ASP A 266 6.37 -14.95 -11.12
C ASP A 266 6.20 -13.51 -10.59
N PRO A 267 7.25 -12.65 -10.63
CA PRO A 267 7.19 -11.28 -10.11
C PRO A 267 6.16 -10.38 -10.81
N PHE A 268 5.90 -10.57 -12.11
CA PHE A 268 4.92 -9.76 -12.83
C PHE A 268 3.49 -10.15 -12.47
N ARG A 269 3.25 -11.45 -12.21
CA ARG A 269 1.98 -11.90 -11.63
C ARG A 269 1.79 -11.35 -10.22
N LEU A 270 2.85 -11.37 -9.40
CA LEU A 270 2.81 -10.76 -8.06
C LEU A 270 2.49 -9.27 -8.13
N GLN A 271 3.12 -8.53 -9.05
CA GLN A 271 2.81 -7.11 -9.28
C GLN A 271 1.33 -6.89 -9.56
N LYS A 272 0.73 -7.69 -10.45
CA LYS A 272 -0.70 -7.63 -10.79
C LYS A 272 -1.57 -7.96 -9.59
N LEU A 273 -1.30 -9.07 -8.90
CA LEU A 273 -2.06 -9.52 -7.72
C LEU A 273 -2.07 -8.45 -6.61
N LEU A 274 -0.92 -7.82 -6.38
CA LEU A 274 -0.79 -6.78 -5.38
C LEU A 274 -1.28 -5.40 -5.86
N GLY A 275 -1.47 -5.20 -7.17
CA GLY A 275 -1.83 -3.90 -7.74
C GLY A 275 -0.75 -2.84 -7.46
N HIS A 276 0.51 -3.18 -7.73
CA HIS A 276 1.60 -2.23 -7.72
C HIS A 276 1.61 -1.47 -9.04
N SER A 277 1.52 -0.14 -8.96
CA SER A 277 1.64 0.73 -10.14
C SER A 277 3.05 0.76 -10.72
N ASP A 278 4.06 0.49 -9.86
CA ASP A 278 5.47 0.47 -10.24
C ASP A 278 6.10 -0.90 -9.89
N LEU A 279 6.90 -1.40 -10.82
CA LEU A 279 7.68 -2.63 -10.65
C LEU A 279 8.77 -2.48 -9.57
N ALA A 280 9.21 -1.26 -9.27
CA ALA A 280 10.24 -0.99 -8.26
C ALA A 280 9.87 -1.58 -6.88
N MET A 281 8.59 -1.55 -6.51
CA MET A 281 8.12 -2.18 -5.27
C MET A 281 8.25 -3.70 -5.30
N THR A 282 7.96 -4.33 -6.43
CA THR A 282 8.08 -5.79 -6.57
C THR A 282 9.54 -6.21 -6.67
N ARG A 283 10.40 -5.42 -7.33
CA ARG A 283 11.85 -5.63 -7.39
C ARG A 283 12.50 -5.71 -6.01
N LYS A 284 12.03 -4.94 -5.02
CA LYS A 284 12.53 -5.03 -3.63
C LYS A 284 12.35 -6.45 -3.07
N TYR A 285 11.22 -7.10 -3.33
CA TYR A 285 10.98 -8.48 -2.89
C TYR A 285 11.85 -9.49 -3.63
N VAL A 286 12.01 -9.32 -4.95
CA VAL A 286 12.88 -10.20 -5.75
C VAL A 286 14.33 -10.09 -5.27
N ALA A 287 14.84 -8.86 -5.09
CA ALA A 287 16.21 -8.63 -4.63
C ALA A 287 16.48 -9.20 -3.23
N LEU A 288 15.46 -9.23 -2.35
CA LEU A 288 15.62 -9.71 -0.98
C LEU A 288 15.41 -11.22 -0.81
N TYR A 289 14.64 -11.87 -1.70
CA TYR A 289 14.12 -13.21 -1.44
C TYR A 289 14.32 -14.19 -2.61
N ALA A 290 14.88 -13.77 -3.73
CA ALA A 290 15.17 -14.62 -4.88
C ALA A 290 16.64 -15.13 -4.85
N ASP A 291 17.10 -15.63 -3.71
CA ASP A 291 18.50 -16.01 -3.52
C ASP A 291 18.88 -17.31 -4.22
N ASP A 292 17.94 -18.13 -4.66
CA ASP A 292 18.24 -19.41 -5.29
C ASP A 292 17.90 -19.40 -6.78
N LEU A 293 18.90 -19.01 -7.59
CA LEU A 293 18.81 -19.11 -9.05
C LEU A 293 18.68 -20.56 -9.56
N LYS A 294 18.94 -21.56 -8.70
CA LYS A 294 18.76 -22.98 -9.02
C LYS A 294 17.36 -23.48 -8.74
N ALA A 295 16.61 -22.77 -7.89
CA ALA A 295 15.24 -23.17 -7.56
C ALA A 295 14.36 -23.21 -8.82
N ASN A 296 13.79 -24.36 -9.13
CA ASN A 296 12.98 -24.61 -10.32
C ASN A 296 13.73 -24.41 -11.68
N TYR A 297 15.07 -24.30 -11.69
CA TYR A 297 15.82 -24.08 -12.94
C TYR A 297 15.55 -25.16 -13.99
N ASP A 298 15.55 -26.43 -13.58
CA ASP A 298 15.27 -27.55 -14.49
C ASP A 298 13.84 -27.52 -15.03
N VAL A 299 12.86 -27.14 -14.21
CA VAL A 299 11.46 -27.02 -14.64
C VAL A 299 11.27 -25.87 -15.65
N LEU A 300 12.01 -24.78 -15.48
CA LEU A 300 11.90 -23.58 -16.32
C LEU A 300 12.89 -23.61 -17.51
N ASN A 301 13.87 -24.52 -17.50
CA ASN A 301 14.90 -24.59 -18.54
C ASN A 301 14.28 -25.10 -19.87
N PRO A 302 14.40 -24.35 -20.98
CA PRO A 302 13.87 -24.78 -22.27
C PRO A 302 14.42 -26.13 -22.74
N LEU A 303 15.68 -26.46 -22.41
CA LEU A 303 16.29 -27.73 -22.77
C LEU A 303 15.54 -28.90 -22.13
N GLU A 304 15.25 -28.82 -20.83
CA GLU A 304 14.53 -29.86 -20.10
C GLU A 304 13.08 -29.99 -20.59
N GLN A 305 12.41 -28.87 -20.87
CA GLN A 305 11.05 -28.86 -21.40
C GLN A 305 10.97 -29.51 -22.79
N MET A 306 11.99 -29.35 -23.63
CA MET A 306 12.02 -29.93 -24.97
C MET A 306 12.44 -31.40 -24.96
N THR A 307 13.26 -31.83 -24.00
CA THR A 307 13.78 -33.21 -23.94
C THR A 307 12.87 -34.19 -23.22
N HIS A 308 11.91 -33.71 -22.41
CA HIS A 308 10.92 -34.58 -21.78
C HIS A 308 10.08 -35.42 -22.77
N ASN A 309 10.02 -35.05 -24.05
CA ASN A 309 9.29 -35.76 -25.09
C ASN A 309 10.17 -36.67 -25.95
N VAL A 310 11.48 -36.69 -25.76
CA VAL A 310 12.38 -37.57 -26.52
C VAL A 310 12.57 -38.87 -25.73
N ARG A 311 11.93 -39.96 -26.19
CA ARG A 311 12.15 -41.31 -25.66
C ARG A 311 13.65 -41.62 -25.65
N ARG A 312 14.20 -42.01 -24.50
CA ARG A 312 15.56 -42.53 -24.30
C ARG A 312 15.72 -43.86 -25.02
N ASP A 313 15.94 -43.83 -26.32
CA ASP A 313 16.41 -44.99 -27.05
C ASP A 313 17.34 -44.49 -28.17
N ASN A 314 18.62 -44.40 -27.85
CA ASN A 314 19.70 -44.70 -28.83
C ASN A 314 21.06 -44.63 -28.13
N LYS A 315 21.65 -45.81 -27.90
CA LYS A 315 23.07 -45.93 -27.55
C LYS A 315 23.90 -45.35 -28.70
N ILE A 316 24.74 -44.36 -28.43
CA ILE A 316 25.72 -43.87 -29.37
C ILE A 316 26.64 -45.03 -29.72
N LYS A 317 26.69 -45.49 -31.00
CA LYS A 317 27.68 -46.44 -31.48
C LYS A 317 29.01 -45.67 -31.61
N LEU A 318 29.94 -45.99 -30.73
CA LEU A 318 31.29 -45.55 -30.90
C LEU A 318 31.87 -46.36 -32.08
N SER A 319 32.24 -45.70 -33.17
CA SER A 319 33.03 -46.31 -34.26
C SER A 319 34.39 -46.68 -33.72
N GLN A 320 34.75 -47.97 -33.86
CA GLN A 320 36.12 -48.49 -33.65
C GLN A 320 37.08 -47.93 -34.67
#